data_7d425f322ea09a9a0696140f317d673a
#
_entry.id   7d425f322ea09a9a0696140f317d673a
#
_cell.length_a   1.000
_cell.length_b   1.000
_cell.length_c   1.000
_cell.angle_alpha   90.00
_cell.angle_beta   90.00
_cell.angle_gamma   90.00
#
_symmetry.space_group_name_H-M   'P 1'
#
loop_
_entity.id
_entity.type
_entity.pdbx_description
1 polymer ?
#
loop_
_entity_poly.entity_id
_entity_poly.type
_entity_poly.pdbx_seq_one_letter_code
_entity_poly.pdbx_strand_id
1 'polypeptide(L)'
;MIALARRSGWAVGYADEVWWSRVAQPKMHSWSEAGEPLRLQELRVSKEDRDPKALSCYGLLEPDSKTIRLRFVDGRPVSHVTTAFLEWLCQQLQSQGQGVLVLIWDNASWHVSKEVRQWLQQHNQSVLAAEREGQPAVRLIPCWLPTKSPWLNRIEPHWVHGKRAIVEPARLLTAQELEKRVCDYFGCPVVDHLAPKVS
;
A
#
# COMPACT_ATOMS: atom_id res chain seq x y z
N MET A 1 17.40 -15.97 2.09
CA MET A 1 16.51 -15.03 2.79
C MET A 1 15.16 -15.63 3.16
N ILE A 2 14.44 -16.28 2.23
CA ILE A 2 13.12 -16.90 2.53
C ILE A 2 13.19 -17.97 3.64
N ALA A 3 14.31 -18.69 3.77
CA ALA A 3 14.49 -19.67 4.85
C ALA A 3 14.64 -19.04 6.25
N LEU A 4 15.02 -17.78 6.35
CA LEU A 4 15.14 -17.05 7.63
C LEU A 4 13.75 -16.58 8.14
N ALA A 5 12.81 -16.37 7.25
CA ALA A 5 11.45 -15.93 7.56
C ALA A 5 10.59 -16.99 8.26
N ARG A 6 11.03 -18.24 8.28
CA ARG A 6 10.36 -19.34 9.03
C ARG A 6 10.75 -19.39 10.51
N ARG A 7 11.53 -18.43 10.99
CA ARG A 7 11.84 -18.32 12.42
C ARG A 7 10.62 -17.80 13.16
N SER A 8 10.32 -18.36 14.32
CA SER A 8 9.30 -17.82 15.21
C SER A 8 9.59 -16.34 15.50
N GLY A 9 8.57 -15.49 15.40
CA GLY A 9 8.69 -14.05 15.62
C GLY A 9 9.22 -13.24 14.42
N TRP A 10 9.36 -13.85 13.22
CA TRP A 10 9.77 -13.17 11.99
C TRP A 10 8.61 -13.10 10.99
N ALA A 11 8.37 -11.92 10.43
CA ALA A 11 7.45 -11.72 9.33
C ALA A 11 8.21 -11.37 8.05
N VAL A 12 7.69 -11.75 6.89
CA VAL A 12 8.10 -11.28 5.57
C VAL A 12 6.93 -10.52 4.98
N GLY A 13 7.19 -9.33 4.46
CA GLY A 13 6.16 -8.52 3.82
C GLY A 13 6.64 -7.90 2.52
N TYR A 14 5.75 -7.87 1.52
CA TYR A 14 5.92 -7.17 0.26
C TYR A 14 5.12 -5.88 0.34
N ALA A 15 5.82 -4.75 0.31
CA ALA A 15 5.17 -3.44 0.37
C ALA A 15 5.15 -2.75 -0.99
N ASP A 16 4.13 -1.92 -1.17
CA ASP A 16 3.94 -1.12 -2.37
C ASP A 16 2.86 -0.05 -2.14
N GLU A 17 2.76 0.93 -3.06
CA GLU A 17 1.69 1.89 -3.12
C GLU A 17 0.78 1.65 -4.32
N VAL A 18 -0.49 1.97 -4.13
CA VAL A 18 -1.47 1.88 -5.20
C VAL A 18 -2.41 3.07 -5.18
N TRP A 19 -2.82 3.50 -6.36
CA TRP A 19 -3.86 4.51 -6.55
C TRP A 19 -5.15 3.84 -7.03
N TRP A 20 -6.23 4.14 -6.33
CA TRP A 20 -7.58 3.68 -6.63
C TRP A 20 -8.36 4.83 -7.26
N SER A 21 -8.69 4.72 -8.54
CA SER A 21 -9.49 5.73 -9.23
C SER A 21 -10.97 5.59 -8.85
N ARG A 22 -11.63 6.71 -8.61
CA ARG A 22 -13.10 6.79 -8.46
C ARG A 22 -13.82 6.60 -9.79
N VAL A 23 -13.10 6.78 -10.89
CA VAL A 23 -13.61 6.65 -12.24
C VAL A 23 -13.14 5.31 -12.81
N ALA A 24 -14.08 4.53 -13.32
CA ALA A 24 -13.74 3.29 -14.03
C ALA A 24 -12.84 3.59 -15.23
N GLN A 25 -11.82 2.78 -15.40
CA GLN A 25 -11.07 2.81 -16.65
C GLN A 25 -11.94 2.24 -17.76
N PRO A 26 -12.07 2.92 -18.91
CA PRO A 26 -12.84 2.40 -20.03
C PRO A 26 -12.23 1.09 -20.50
N LYS A 27 -13.07 0.11 -20.81
CA LYS A 27 -12.61 -1.12 -21.48
C LYS A 27 -12.10 -0.73 -22.87
N MET A 28 -10.81 -0.88 -23.11
CA MET A 28 -10.17 -0.53 -24.38
C MET A 28 -10.54 -1.47 -25.54
N HIS A 29 -11.25 -2.56 -25.25
CA HIS A 29 -11.69 -3.54 -26.24
C HIS A 29 -13.19 -3.80 -26.09
N SER A 30 -13.93 -3.54 -27.14
CA SER A 30 -15.34 -3.87 -27.28
C SER A 30 -15.62 -4.19 -28.74
N TRP A 31 -16.73 -4.88 -29.00
CA TRP A 31 -17.22 -5.15 -30.33
C TRP A 31 -18.25 -4.08 -30.70
N SER A 32 -18.15 -3.49 -31.88
CA SER A 32 -19.16 -2.62 -32.47
C SER A 32 -19.64 -3.23 -33.78
N GLU A 33 -20.82 -2.86 -34.27
CA GLU A 33 -21.27 -3.21 -35.61
C GLU A 33 -20.34 -2.58 -36.64
N ALA A 34 -20.19 -3.27 -37.78
CA ALA A 34 -19.32 -2.81 -38.84
C ALA A 34 -19.79 -1.42 -39.35
N GLY A 35 -18.92 -0.45 -39.30
CA GLY A 35 -19.21 0.94 -39.69
C GLY A 35 -19.61 1.87 -38.54
N GLU A 36 -19.87 1.36 -37.32
CA GLU A 36 -20.15 2.20 -36.17
C GLU A 36 -18.86 2.42 -35.33
N PRO A 37 -18.40 3.67 -35.18
CA PRO A 37 -17.22 3.93 -34.38
C PRO A 37 -17.48 3.70 -32.90
N LEU A 38 -16.59 3.01 -32.23
CA LEU A 38 -16.63 2.83 -30.78
C LEU A 38 -16.46 4.17 -30.10
N ARG A 39 -17.50 4.69 -29.47
CA ARG A 39 -17.45 5.92 -28.68
C ARG A 39 -17.27 5.59 -27.23
N LEU A 40 -16.08 5.90 -26.70
CA LEU A 40 -15.84 5.85 -25.26
C LEU A 40 -16.57 7.06 -24.62
N GLN A 41 -17.51 6.78 -23.74
CA GLN A 41 -18.09 7.82 -22.89
C GLN A 41 -17.20 7.99 -21.66
N GLU A 42 -16.54 9.14 -21.58
CA GLU A 42 -15.81 9.52 -20.39
C GLU A 42 -16.81 10.03 -19.34
N LEU A 43 -16.78 9.41 -18.16
CA LEU A 43 -17.54 9.93 -17.01
C LEU A 43 -16.91 11.28 -16.59
N ARG A 44 -17.65 12.35 -16.80
CA ARG A 44 -17.21 13.68 -16.37
C ARG A 44 -17.50 13.84 -14.88
N VAL A 45 -16.46 14.09 -14.12
CA VAL A 45 -16.57 14.51 -12.72
C VAL A 45 -17.06 15.96 -12.70
N SER A 46 -18.12 16.24 -11.94
CA SER A 46 -18.64 17.61 -11.76
C SER A 46 -17.53 18.51 -11.20
N LYS A 47 -17.53 19.80 -11.59
CA LYS A 47 -16.65 20.81 -11.00
C LYS A 47 -16.94 21.08 -9.54
N GLU A 48 -18.13 20.74 -9.08
CA GLU A 48 -18.59 20.88 -7.70
C GLU A 48 -18.18 19.71 -6.81
N ASP A 49 -17.74 18.60 -7.43
CA ASP A 49 -17.23 17.43 -6.70
C ASP A 49 -15.89 17.76 -6.04
N ARG A 50 -15.88 17.78 -4.73
CA ARG A 50 -14.70 18.10 -3.90
C ARG A 50 -13.84 16.88 -3.56
N ASP A 51 -14.34 15.68 -3.84
CA ASP A 51 -13.61 14.46 -3.57
C ASP A 51 -12.37 14.32 -4.49
N PRO A 52 -11.27 13.77 -3.99
CA PRO A 52 -10.11 13.49 -4.83
C PRO A 52 -10.47 12.49 -5.93
N LYS A 53 -9.93 12.66 -7.13
CA LYS A 53 -10.19 11.76 -8.27
C LYS A 53 -9.71 10.33 -8.04
N ALA A 54 -8.71 10.18 -7.19
CA ALA A 54 -8.16 8.90 -6.80
C ALA A 54 -7.68 8.95 -5.35
N LEU A 55 -7.75 7.81 -4.67
CA LEU A 55 -7.20 7.60 -3.34
C LEU A 55 -5.90 6.82 -3.46
N SER A 56 -4.86 7.23 -2.74
CA SER A 56 -3.62 6.49 -2.63
C SER A 56 -3.58 5.72 -1.30
N CYS A 57 -3.01 4.53 -1.32
CA CYS A 57 -2.74 3.78 -0.11
C CYS A 57 -1.43 3.02 -0.19
N TYR A 58 -0.82 2.80 0.97
CA TYR A 58 0.23 1.81 1.15
C TYR A 58 -0.39 0.45 1.44
N GLY A 59 0.27 -0.60 0.98
CA GLY A 59 -0.08 -1.96 1.32
C GLY A 59 1.13 -2.80 1.71
N LEU A 60 0.91 -3.75 2.60
CA LEU A 60 1.84 -4.83 2.92
C LEU A 60 1.15 -6.17 2.75
N LEU A 61 1.68 -7.02 1.88
CA LEU A 61 1.27 -8.42 1.74
C LEU A 61 2.19 -9.29 2.59
N GLU A 62 1.64 -10.03 3.53
CA GLU A 62 2.29 -11.12 4.23
C GLU A 62 1.96 -12.44 3.52
N PRO A 63 2.90 -13.02 2.75
CA PRO A 63 2.59 -14.15 1.86
C PRO A 63 2.21 -15.44 2.61
N ASP A 64 2.72 -15.63 3.82
CA ASP A 64 2.47 -16.86 4.60
C ASP A 64 1.04 -16.86 5.18
N SER A 65 0.57 -15.76 5.71
CA SER A 65 -0.81 -15.58 6.19
C SER A 65 -1.80 -15.20 5.09
N LYS A 66 -1.30 -14.80 3.92
CA LYS A 66 -2.07 -14.19 2.82
C LYS A 66 -2.81 -12.93 3.26
N THR A 67 -2.35 -12.27 4.31
CA THR A 67 -2.94 -11.06 4.85
C THR A 67 -2.40 -9.86 4.08
N ILE A 68 -3.29 -8.95 3.70
CA ILE A 68 -2.92 -7.63 3.17
C ILE A 68 -3.33 -6.60 4.21
N ARG A 69 -2.39 -5.72 4.57
CA ARG A 69 -2.63 -4.55 5.42
C ARG A 69 -2.62 -3.32 4.56
N LEU A 70 -3.62 -2.47 4.72
CA LEU A 70 -3.74 -1.24 3.97
C LEU A 70 -3.75 -0.02 4.89
N ARG A 71 -3.20 1.08 4.39
CA ARG A 71 -3.31 2.39 5.01
C ARG A 71 -3.47 3.46 3.94
N PHE A 72 -4.61 4.14 3.92
CA PHE A 72 -4.84 5.26 3.00
C PHE A 72 -4.01 6.48 3.39
N VAL A 73 -3.80 7.35 2.42
CA VAL A 73 -2.94 8.53 2.56
C VAL A 73 -3.71 9.76 2.13
N ASP A 74 -3.66 10.80 2.94
CA ASP A 74 -4.14 12.13 2.53
C ASP A 74 -3.10 12.77 1.61
N GLY A 75 -3.42 12.84 0.33
CA GLY A 75 -2.52 13.39 -0.67
C GLY A 75 -1.65 12.34 -1.36
N ARG A 76 -0.33 12.47 -1.30
CA ARG A 76 0.62 11.64 -2.05
C ARG A 76 1.58 10.89 -1.14
N PRO A 77 2.02 9.67 -1.53
CA PRO A 77 3.14 9.01 -0.90
C PRO A 77 4.39 9.88 -1.01
N VAL A 78 4.98 10.22 0.13
CA VAL A 78 6.24 10.98 0.26
C VAL A 78 7.01 10.42 1.44
N SER A 79 8.30 10.77 1.58
CA SER A 79 9.20 10.14 2.55
C SER A 79 8.68 10.08 3.98
N HIS A 80 8.13 11.17 4.53
CA HIS A 80 7.60 11.18 5.90
C HIS A 80 6.30 10.37 6.06
N VAL A 81 5.48 10.27 5.01
CA VAL A 81 4.30 9.39 5.02
C VAL A 81 4.74 7.93 4.97
N THR A 82 5.80 7.63 4.21
CA THR A 82 6.44 6.31 4.21
C THR A 82 6.91 5.92 5.61
N THR A 83 7.59 6.81 6.32
CA THR A 83 8.04 6.53 7.70
C THR A 83 6.86 6.31 8.66
N ALA A 84 5.80 7.11 8.54
CA ALA A 84 4.58 6.92 9.33
C ALA A 84 3.89 5.56 9.04
N PHE A 85 3.88 5.13 7.78
CA PHE A 85 3.40 3.81 7.42
C PHE A 85 4.24 2.68 8.04
N LEU A 86 5.57 2.80 7.99
CA LEU A 86 6.47 1.81 8.59
C LEU A 86 6.30 1.75 10.12
N GLU A 87 6.13 2.89 10.78
CA GLU A 87 5.87 2.95 12.22
C GLU A 87 4.56 2.25 12.57
N TRP A 88 3.49 2.53 11.83
CA TRP A 88 2.21 1.84 12.00
C TRP A 88 2.34 0.33 11.79
N LEU A 89 3.06 -0.12 10.75
CA LEU A 89 3.32 -1.55 10.52
C LEU A 89 4.03 -2.21 11.70
N CYS A 90 5.05 -1.56 12.26
CA CYS A 90 5.75 -2.06 13.44
C CYS A 90 4.80 -2.26 14.62
N GLN A 91 3.90 -1.30 14.87
CA GLN A 91 2.90 -1.40 15.93
C GLN A 91 1.95 -2.58 15.70
N GLN A 92 1.48 -2.77 14.45
CA GLN A 92 0.60 -3.89 14.11
C GLN A 92 1.29 -5.26 14.29
N LEU A 93 2.53 -5.38 13.84
CA LEU A 93 3.30 -6.62 13.95
C LEU A 93 3.72 -6.92 15.40
N GLN A 94 4.07 -5.89 16.15
CA GLN A 94 4.37 -6.01 17.57
C GLN A 94 3.19 -6.55 18.37
N SER A 95 1.97 -6.07 18.10
CA SER A 95 0.75 -6.58 18.74
C SER A 95 0.48 -8.05 18.45
N GLN A 96 1.09 -8.60 17.40
CA GLN A 96 1.01 -10.02 17.00
C GLN A 96 2.21 -10.85 17.50
N GLY A 97 3.08 -10.28 18.32
CA GLY A 97 4.25 -10.95 18.85
C GLY A 97 5.39 -11.12 17.83
N GLN A 98 5.36 -10.38 16.71
CA GLN A 98 6.47 -10.36 15.76
C GLN A 98 7.58 -9.42 16.25
N GLY A 99 8.84 -9.83 16.11
CA GLY A 99 10.00 -9.03 16.49
C GLY A 99 10.83 -8.56 15.29
N VAL A 100 10.60 -9.12 14.11
CA VAL A 100 11.34 -8.76 12.89
C VAL A 100 10.42 -8.72 11.69
N LEU A 101 10.53 -7.68 10.87
CA LEU A 101 9.93 -7.61 9.53
C LEU A 101 11.03 -7.54 8.46
N VAL A 102 11.08 -8.55 7.59
CA VAL A 102 11.82 -8.50 6.34
C VAL A 102 10.92 -7.80 5.32
N LEU A 103 11.22 -6.55 5.01
CA LEU A 103 10.43 -5.68 4.15
C LEU A 103 10.97 -5.70 2.73
N ILE A 104 10.21 -6.28 1.81
CA ILE A 104 10.55 -6.35 0.38
C ILE A 104 9.76 -5.26 -0.33
N TRP A 105 10.45 -4.31 -0.95
CA TRP A 105 9.84 -3.19 -1.66
C TRP A 105 10.72 -2.69 -2.82
N ASP A 106 10.17 -1.82 -3.64
CA ASP A 106 10.88 -1.26 -4.79
C ASP A 106 11.82 -0.10 -4.41
N ASN A 107 12.46 0.48 -5.41
CA ASN A 107 13.37 1.61 -5.28
C ASN A 107 12.72 2.95 -5.61
N ALA A 108 11.43 3.16 -5.30
CA ALA A 108 10.81 4.47 -5.45
C ALA A 108 11.62 5.54 -4.69
N SER A 109 11.67 6.74 -5.23
CA SER A 109 12.53 7.81 -4.69
C SER A 109 12.25 8.14 -3.22
N TRP A 110 11.00 8.02 -2.79
CA TRP A 110 10.59 8.21 -1.40
C TRP A 110 10.94 7.02 -0.51
N HIS A 111 11.09 5.79 -1.03
CA HIS A 111 11.57 4.63 -0.28
C HIS A 111 13.06 4.70 0.01
N VAL A 112 13.86 5.18 -0.95
CA VAL A 112 15.32 5.26 -0.85
C VAL A 112 15.83 6.63 -0.45
N SER A 113 14.95 7.54 -0.06
CA SER A 113 15.29 8.89 0.36
C SER A 113 16.22 8.90 1.58
N LYS A 114 16.97 10.00 1.75
CA LYS A 114 17.82 10.19 2.92
C LYS A 114 17.00 10.13 4.23
N GLU A 115 15.79 10.71 4.21
CA GLU A 115 14.89 10.73 5.36
C GLU A 115 14.49 9.32 5.80
N VAL A 116 14.02 8.47 4.86
CA VAL A 116 13.61 7.09 5.16
C VAL A 116 14.80 6.25 5.63
N ARG A 117 15.99 6.40 5.01
CA ARG A 117 17.19 5.68 5.45
C ARG A 117 17.63 6.08 6.86
N GLN A 118 17.60 7.37 7.18
CA GLN A 118 17.91 7.86 8.52
C GLN A 118 16.90 7.37 9.55
N TRP A 119 15.60 7.42 9.21
CA TRP A 119 14.55 6.91 10.08
C TRP A 119 14.74 5.41 10.35
N LEU A 120 14.97 4.58 9.32
CA LEU A 120 15.23 3.14 9.47
C LEU A 120 16.42 2.86 10.38
N GLN A 121 17.50 3.62 10.24
CA GLN A 121 18.68 3.48 11.10
C GLN A 121 18.36 3.83 12.55
N GLN A 122 17.70 4.95 12.81
CA GLN A 122 17.32 5.39 14.15
C GLN A 122 16.32 4.42 14.78
N HIS A 123 15.31 4.00 14.03
CA HIS A 123 14.33 3.03 14.48
C HIS A 123 15.01 1.72 14.91
N ASN A 124 15.87 1.15 14.06
CA ASN A 124 16.55 -0.10 14.40
C ASN A 124 17.53 0.04 15.58
N GLN A 125 18.11 1.24 15.80
CA GLN A 125 18.92 1.51 17.00
C GLN A 125 18.05 1.53 18.25
N SER A 126 16.86 2.17 18.20
CA SER A 126 15.93 2.17 19.33
C SER A 126 15.39 0.76 19.64
N VAL A 127 15.15 -0.05 18.62
CA VAL A 127 14.76 -1.46 18.81
C VAL A 127 15.83 -2.25 19.56
N LEU A 128 17.12 -2.09 19.20
CA LEU A 128 18.21 -2.75 19.90
C LEU A 128 18.32 -2.31 21.39
N ALA A 129 17.98 -1.07 21.69
CA ALA A 129 17.93 -0.58 23.07
C ALA A 129 16.74 -1.23 23.83
N ALA A 130 15.55 -1.24 23.23
CA ALA A 130 14.36 -1.87 23.78
C ALA A 130 14.55 -3.37 24.05
N GLU A 131 15.17 -4.10 23.12
CA GLU A 131 15.49 -5.52 23.29
C GLU A 131 16.37 -5.80 24.50
N ARG A 132 17.36 -4.91 24.78
CA ARG A 132 18.23 -5.03 25.98
C ARG A 132 17.47 -4.85 27.28
N GLU A 133 16.38 -4.08 27.23
CA GLU A 133 15.49 -3.83 28.36
C GLU A 133 14.34 -4.84 28.45
N GLY A 134 14.33 -5.85 27.56
CA GLY A 134 13.28 -6.87 27.49
C GLY A 134 11.94 -6.34 26.99
N GLN A 135 11.94 -5.18 26.33
CA GLN A 135 10.73 -4.59 25.76
C GLN A 135 10.49 -5.11 24.34
N PRO A 136 9.22 -5.43 23.98
CA PRO A 136 8.91 -5.86 22.64
C PRO A 136 9.07 -4.71 21.64
N ALA A 137 9.75 -4.98 20.53
CA ALA A 137 9.90 -4.04 19.43
C ALA A 137 10.09 -4.80 18.11
N VAL A 138 9.84 -4.17 16.97
CA VAL A 138 9.94 -4.79 15.64
C VAL A 138 11.09 -4.19 14.86
N ARG A 139 12.08 -5.00 14.58
CA ARG A 139 13.22 -4.64 13.73
C ARG A 139 12.84 -4.70 12.26
N LEU A 140 13.19 -3.68 11.49
CA LEU A 140 12.98 -3.63 10.04
C LEU A 140 14.25 -3.99 9.28
N ILE A 141 14.14 -4.98 8.38
CA ILE A 141 15.21 -5.38 7.47
C ILE A 141 14.77 -5.08 6.04
N PRO A 142 15.13 -3.92 5.47
CA PRO A 142 14.74 -3.57 4.12
C PRO A 142 15.47 -4.44 3.09
N CYS A 143 14.71 -4.97 2.14
CA CYS A 143 15.19 -5.75 1.00
C CYS A 143 14.69 -5.08 -0.27
N TRP A 144 15.60 -4.38 -0.95
CA TRP A 144 15.26 -3.65 -2.17
C TRP A 144 15.15 -4.60 -3.36
N LEU A 145 14.07 -4.49 -4.11
CA LEU A 145 13.91 -5.18 -5.39
C LEU A 145 14.87 -4.58 -6.43
N PRO A 146 15.31 -5.37 -7.42
CA PRO A 146 16.05 -4.81 -8.55
C PRO A 146 15.25 -3.70 -9.24
N THR A 147 15.94 -2.69 -9.74
CA THR A 147 15.32 -1.58 -10.46
C THR A 147 14.51 -2.09 -11.66
N LYS A 148 13.33 -1.53 -11.88
CA LYS A 148 12.40 -1.88 -12.97
C LYS A 148 11.98 -3.37 -12.96
N SER A 149 11.80 -3.96 -11.78
CA SER A 149 11.40 -5.37 -11.64
C SER A 149 10.10 -5.53 -10.82
N PRO A 150 8.98 -4.86 -11.18
CA PRO A 150 7.74 -4.92 -10.41
C PRO A 150 7.17 -6.35 -10.32
N TRP A 151 7.43 -7.21 -11.32
CA TRP A 151 6.99 -8.61 -11.30
C TRP A 151 7.57 -9.46 -10.15
N LEU A 152 8.61 -8.98 -9.49
CA LEU A 152 9.16 -9.60 -8.28
C LEU A 152 8.41 -9.17 -7.01
N ASN A 153 7.59 -8.13 -7.08
CA ASN A 153 6.77 -7.69 -5.96
C ASN A 153 5.45 -8.47 -5.94
N ARG A 154 5.33 -9.38 -4.99
CA ARG A 154 4.16 -10.27 -4.91
C ARG A 154 2.83 -9.57 -4.61
N ILE A 155 2.84 -8.34 -4.16
CA ILE A 155 1.63 -7.57 -3.92
C ILE A 155 0.99 -7.03 -5.22
N GLU A 156 1.79 -6.78 -6.27
CA GLU A 156 1.33 -6.19 -7.54
C GLU A 156 0.14 -6.94 -8.19
N PRO A 157 0.13 -8.28 -8.30
CA PRO A 157 -1.03 -8.98 -8.83
C PRO A 157 -2.33 -8.72 -8.04
N HIS A 158 -2.24 -8.50 -6.72
CA HIS A 158 -3.39 -8.18 -5.89
C HIS A 158 -3.99 -6.81 -6.26
N TRP A 159 -3.14 -5.84 -6.62
CA TRP A 159 -3.60 -4.54 -7.11
C TRP A 159 -4.35 -4.66 -8.42
N VAL A 160 -3.82 -5.45 -9.36
CA VAL A 160 -4.47 -5.67 -10.66
C VAL A 160 -5.85 -6.32 -10.49
N HIS A 161 -5.95 -7.34 -9.65
CA HIS A 161 -7.23 -8.02 -9.38
C HIS A 161 -8.20 -7.11 -8.62
N GLY A 162 -7.72 -6.40 -7.60
CA GLY A 162 -8.52 -5.44 -6.84
C GLY A 162 -9.10 -4.34 -7.71
N LYS A 163 -8.28 -3.72 -8.57
CA LYS A 163 -8.76 -2.67 -9.50
C LYS A 163 -9.89 -3.14 -10.40
N ARG A 164 -9.86 -4.39 -10.85
CA ARG A 164 -10.92 -4.97 -11.68
C ARG A 164 -12.20 -5.26 -10.90
N ALA A 165 -12.07 -5.65 -9.64
CA ALA A 165 -13.22 -6.06 -8.81
C ALA A 165 -13.93 -4.89 -8.12
N ILE A 166 -13.20 -3.82 -7.77
CA ILE A 166 -13.68 -2.75 -6.88
C ILE A 166 -14.42 -1.66 -7.64
N VAL A 167 -13.90 -1.23 -8.81
CA VAL A 167 -14.44 -0.05 -9.51
C VAL A 167 -15.69 -0.39 -10.28
N GLU A 168 -16.77 0.35 -10.01
CA GLU A 168 -18.05 0.24 -10.72
C GLU A 168 -17.98 0.96 -12.06
N PRO A 169 -18.18 0.29 -13.20
CA PRO A 169 -18.08 0.94 -14.50
C PRO A 169 -19.24 1.87 -14.81
N ALA A 170 -20.37 1.76 -14.09
CA ALA A 170 -21.61 2.46 -14.43
C ALA A 170 -21.78 3.81 -13.74
N ARG A 171 -21.05 4.08 -12.66
CA ARG A 171 -21.17 5.34 -11.91
C ARG A 171 -19.86 5.78 -11.27
N LEU A 172 -19.79 7.07 -10.99
CA LEU A 172 -18.73 7.64 -10.16
C LEU A 172 -18.96 7.24 -8.70
N LEU A 173 -17.92 6.70 -8.06
CA LEU A 173 -17.95 6.44 -6.61
C LEU A 173 -17.59 7.71 -5.84
N THR A 174 -18.10 7.87 -4.63
CA THR A 174 -17.53 8.82 -3.67
C THR A 174 -16.19 8.32 -3.15
N ALA A 175 -15.35 9.19 -2.57
CA ALA A 175 -14.09 8.78 -1.96
C ALA A 175 -14.32 7.75 -0.85
N GLN A 176 -15.32 7.98 0.00
CA GLN A 176 -15.68 7.08 1.10
C GLN A 176 -16.19 5.71 0.61
N GLU A 177 -17.04 5.69 -0.44
CA GLU A 177 -17.48 4.41 -1.03
C GLU A 177 -16.32 3.62 -1.62
N LEU A 178 -15.38 4.30 -2.28
CA LEU A 178 -14.20 3.65 -2.85
C LEU A 178 -13.31 3.07 -1.75
N GLU A 179 -13.00 3.84 -0.73
CA GLU A 179 -12.22 3.39 0.42
C GLU A 179 -12.84 2.16 1.08
N LYS A 180 -14.15 2.24 1.39
CA LYS A 180 -14.87 1.12 1.98
C LYS A 180 -14.80 -0.14 1.10
N ARG A 181 -15.01 -0.02 -0.22
CA ARG A 181 -14.93 -1.15 -1.14
C ARG A 181 -13.52 -1.77 -1.21
N VAL A 182 -12.49 -0.93 -1.17
CA VAL A 182 -11.10 -1.41 -1.12
C VAL A 182 -10.85 -2.18 0.18
N CYS A 183 -11.25 -1.61 1.31
CA CYS A 183 -11.10 -2.27 2.62
C CYS A 183 -11.88 -3.59 2.69
N ASP A 184 -13.14 -3.60 2.24
CA ASP A 184 -13.99 -4.79 2.21
C ASP A 184 -13.36 -5.90 1.31
N TYR A 185 -12.84 -5.52 0.13
CA TYR A 185 -12.21 -6.48 -0.80
C TYR A 185 -10.96 -7.15 -0.22
N PHE A 186 -10.13 -6.40 0.48
CA PHE A 186 -8.90 -6.92 1.09
C PHE A 186 -9.10 -7.42 2.53
N GLY A 187 -10.31 -7.32 3.08
CA GLY A 187 -10.61 -7.74 4.45
C GLY A 187 -9.91 -6.88 5.52
N CYS A 188 -9.69 -5.60 5.21
CA CYS A 188 -9.01 -4.66 6.09
C CYS A 188 -10.01 -3.73 6.80
N PRO A 189 -9.76 -3.30 8.04
CA PRO A 189 -10.57 -2.26 8.65
C PRO A 189 -10.33 -0.91 7.99
N VAL A 190 -11.35 -0.07 7.94
CA VAL A 190 -11.20 1.36 7.63
C VAL A 190 -10.56 2.02 8.86
N VAL A 191 -9.46 2.72 8.64
CA VAL A 191 -8.70 3.42 9.69
C VAL A 191 -8.31 4.81 9.19
N ASP A 192 -7.97 5.72 10.12
CA ASP A 192 -7.59 7.09 9.77
C ASP A 192 -6.46 7.12 8.73
N HIS A 193 -6.53 8.06 7.81
CA HIS A 193 -5.51 8.22 6.79
C HIS A 193 -4.17 8.66 7.37
N LEU A 194 -3.09 8.27 6.72
CA LEU A 194 -1.78 8.86 6.98
C LEU A 194 -1.77 10.28 6.40
N ALA A 195 -1.70 11.27 7.28
CA ALA A 195 -1.61 12.67 6.85
C ALA A 195 -0.15 13.12 6.72
N PRO A 196 0.17 14.00 5.74
CA PRO A 196 1.43 14.73 5.75
C PRO A 196 1.52 15.55 7.04
N LYS A 197 2.70 15.55 7.71
CA LYS A 197 2.92 16.49 8.79
C LYS A 197 2.72 17.91 8.25
N VAL A 198 1.75 18.62 8.80
CA VAL A 198 1.60 20.05 8.55
C VAL A 198 2.82 20.72 9.18
N SER A 199 3.72 21.21 8.31
CA SER A 199 4.89 22.01 8.72
C SER A 199 4.48 23.43 9.03
#